data_f98d4bc202a0588a98fd2cb5889a3dd7
#
_entry.id   f98d4bc202a0588a98fd2cb5889a3dd7
#
_cell.length_a   1.000
_cell.length_b   1.000
_cell.length_c   1.000
_cell.angle_alpha   90.00
_cell.angle_beta   90.00
_cell.angle_gamma   90.00
#
_symmetry.space_group_name_H-M   'P 1'
#
loop_
_entity.id
_entity.type
_entity.pdbx_description
1 polymer ?
#
loop_
_entity_poly.entity_id
_entity_poly.type
_entity_poly.pdbx_seq_one_letter_code
_entity_poly.pdbx_strand_id
1 'polypeptide(L)'
;MNNLLEICVDSLISARHAISGGAHRLELCSALAVGGLTPYADLLRQIRRESDIPIRCLIRHRPGDFLYSPDELELLRRQIMTLKQAGADGFVIGCPTPWGELDKPAVKYLIDACGGSGVTLHRCIDVSADPRRTYLDAMELGMDTVLTSGCASCCADGMETIKKLISLRDSAGGPEVMIGAGVSPSVIARFRREIPSARAFHMSGKINIPSGMLYRREGVPMGLPGLDEWHIQQTAEDAVAAARRALDL
;
A
#
# COMPACT_ATOMS: atom_id res chain seq x y z
N MET A 1 18.61 -9.18 -3.80
CA MET A 1 17.20 -8.78 -4.07
C MET A 1 17.21 -7.43 -4.74
N ASN A 2 16.31 -7.19 -5.68
CA ASN A 2 16.30 -5.95 -6.50
C ASN A 2 15.56 -4.81 -5.77
N ASN A 3 15.86 -3.57 -6.17
CA ASN A 3 15.11 -2.40 -5.74
C ASN A 3 13.62 -2.53 -6.13
N LEU A 4 12.71 -2.05 -5.28
CA LEU A 4 11.26 -2.08 -5.50
C LEU A 4 10.66 -0.69 -5.31
N LEU A 5 10.05 -0.15 -6.34
CA LEU A 5 9.17 1.02 -6.28
C LEU A 5 7.74 0.56 -6.53
N GLU A 6 6.90 0.61 -5.50
CA GLU A 6 5.47 0.33 -5.59
C GLU A 6 4.68 1.63 -5.58
N ILE A 7 3.72 1.73 -6.50
CA ILE A 7 2.84 2.90 -6.60
C ILE A 7 1.40 2.50 -6.28
N CYS A 8 0.80 3.16 -5.26
CA CYS A 8 -0.62 2.98 -4.99
C CYS A 8 -1.47 3.83 -5.93
N VAL A 9 -2.45 3.18 -6.56
CA VAL A 9 -3.31 3.78 -7.58
C VAL A 9 -4.77 3.36 -7.38
N ASP A 10 -5.72 4.23 -7.74
CA ASP A 10 -7.16 3.98 -7.63
C ASP A 10 -7.94 4.29 -8.92
N SER A 11 -7.23 4.53 -10.02
CA SER A 11 -7.81 4.79 -11.33
C SER A 11 -6.94 4.23 -12.46
N LEU A 12 -7.57 3.97 -13.63
CA LEU A 12 -6.86 3.47 -14.80
C LEU A 12 -5.79 4.46 -15.29
N ILE A 13 -6.08 5.75 -15.25
CA ILE A 13 -5.12 6.76 -15.69
C ILE A 13 -3.91 6.85 -14.75
N SER A 14 -4.13 6.76 -13.43
CA SER A 14 -3.05 6.70 -12.45
C SER A 14 -2.20 5.44 -12.64
N ALA A 15 -2.82 4.29 -12.95
CA ALA A 15 -2.09 3.05 -13.25
C ALA A 15 -1.20 3.21 -14.50
N ARG A 16 -1.73 3.79 -15.58
CA ARG A 16 -0.95 4.07 -16.81
C ARG A 16 0.25 4.97 -16.53
N HIS A 17 0.04 6.07 -15.79
CA HIS A 17 1.13 7.00 -15.43
C HIS A 17 2.17 6.35 -14.52
N ALA A 18 1.74 5.51 -13.57
CA ALA A 18 2.67 4.76 -12.73
C ALA A 18 3.54 3.79 -13.56
N ILE A 19 2.92 3.08 -14.51
CA ILE A 19 3.62 2.15 -15.40
C ILE A 19 4.60 2.90 -16.30
N SER A 20 4.16 3.97 -16.98
CA SER A 20 5.01 4.79 -17.83
C SER A 20 6.17 5.44 -17.07
N GLY A 21 5.94 5.85 -15.81
CA GLY A 21 6.96 6.39 -14.92
C GLY A 21 7.96 5.36 -14.40
N GLY A 22 7.77 4.06 -14.70
CA GLY A 22 8.71 3.00 -14.35
C GLY A 22 8.48 2.36 -12.98
N ALA A 23 7.24 2.32 -12.49
CA ALA A 23 6.88 1.52 -11.32
C ALA A 23 7.27 0.05 -11.53
N HIS A 24 7.74 -0.61 -10.46
CA HIS A 24 8.01 -2.04 -10.48
C HIS A 24 6.77 -2.88 -10.15
N ARG A 25 5.86 -2.31 -9.36
CA ARG A 25 4.62 -2.96 -8.89
C ARG A 25 3.55 -1.89 -8.63
N LEU A 26 2.30 -2.24 -8.80
CA LEU A 26 1.18 -1.43 -8.35
C LEU A 26 0.58 -2.02 -7.08
N GLU A 27 0.17 -1.13 -6.16
CA GLU A 27 -0.86 -1.44 -5.19
C GLU A 27 -2.18 -0.87 -5.71
N LEU A 28 -3.10 -1.74 -6.09
CA LEU A 28 -4.40 -1.32 -6.58
C LEU A 28 -5.36 -1.14 -5.42
N CYS A 29 -5.96 0.04 -5.37
CA CYS A 29 -6.88 0.48 -4.33
C CYS A 29 -8.17 1.03 -4.96
N SER A 30 -9.10 1.42 -4.12
CA SER A 30 -10.11 2.44 -4.35
C SER A 30 -10.05 3.46 -3.22
N ALA A 31 -10.66 4.63 -3.39
CA ALA A 31 -10.85 5.62 -2.33
C ALA A 31 -9.55 5.96 -1.52
N LEU A 32 -8.46 6.28 -2.20
CA LEU A 32 -7.19 6.65 -1.56
C LEU A 32 -7.30 7.85 -0.62
N ALA A 33 -8.32 8.71 -0.79
CA ALA A 33 -8.59 9.83 0.10
C ALA A 33 -8.91 9.44 1.55
N VAL A 34 -9.39 8.19 1.77
CA VAL A 34 -9.64 7.63 3.11
C VAL A 34 -8.59 6.58 3.51
N GLY A 35 -7.44 6.58 2.86
CA GLY A 35 -6.34 5.65 3.12
C GLY A 35 -6.40 4.35 2.30
N GLY A 36 -7.26 4.30 1.29
CA GLY A 36 -7.44 3.16 0.41
C GLY A 36 -8.44 2.12 0.92
N LEU A 37 -9.23 1.59 -0.01
CA LEU A 37 -10.15 0.47 0.19
C LEU A 37 -9.93 -0.58 -0.89
N THR A 38 -10.58 -1.73 -0.77
CA THR A 38 -10.55 -2.82 -1.75
C THR A 38 -10.97 -2.31 -3.13
N PRO A 39 -10.17 -2.56 -4.19
CA PRO A 39 -10.48 -2.10 -5.54
C PRO A 39 -11.60 -2.91 -6.18
N TYR A 40 -12.19 -2.34 -7.24
CA TYR A 40 -13.12 -3.06 -8.09
C TYR A 40 -12.38 -4.04 -9.00
N ALA A 41 -12.90 -5.27 -9.14
CA ALA A 41 -12.32 -6.29 -10.01
C ALA A 41 -12.26 -5.86 -11.48
N ASP A 42 -13.21 -5.03 -11.94
CA ASP A 42 -13.21 -4.55 -13.32
C ASP A 42 -12.09 -3.55 -13.62
N LEU A 43 -11.69 -2.73 -12.64
CA LEU A 43 -10.51 -1.88 -12.78
C LEU A 43 -9.24 -2.75 -12.93
N LEU A 44 -9.10 -3.78 -12.09
CA LEU A 44 -7.99 -4.74 -12.21
C LEU A 44 -7.96 -5.40 -13.59
N ARG A 45 -9.10 -5.94 -14.06
CA ARG A 45 -9.20 -6.56 -15.40
C ARG A 45 -8.83 -5.58 -16.51
N GLN A 46 -9.22 -4.31 -16.38
CA GLN A 46 -8.88 -3.30 -17.38
C GLN A 46 -7.37 -3.03 -17.43
N ILE A 47 -6.71 -2.90 -16.27
CA ILE A 47 -5.25 -2.72 -16.20
C ILE A 47 -4.53 -3.95 -16.78
N ARG A 48 -5.00 -5.16 -16.48
CA ARG A 48 -4.43 -6.41 -16.99
C ARG A 48 -4.49 -6.56 -18.51
N ARG A 49 -5.47 -5.95 -19.18
CA ARG A 49 -5.52 -5.93 -20.65
C ARG A 49 -4.41 -5.06 -21.27
N GLU A 50 -3.83 -4.17 -20.49
CA GLU A 50 -2.87 -3.17 -20.96
C GLU A 50 -1.44 -3.44 -20.47
N SER A 51 -1.26 -4.25 -19.41
CA SER A 51 0.06 -4.45 -18.79
C SER A 51 0.13 -5.72 -17.95
N ASP A 52 1.31 -6.34 -17.99
CA ASP A 52 1.70 -7.49 -17.15
C ASP A 52 2.43 -7.05 -15.86
N ILE A 53 2.43 -5.76 -15.51
CA ILE A 53 3.05 -5.28 -14.28
C ILE A 53 2.50 -6.04 -13.06
N PRO A 54 3.32 -6.45 -12.09
CA PRO A 54 2.81 -7.05 -10.85
C PRO A 54 1.82 -6.13 -10.13
N ILE A 55 0.66 -6.66 -9.72
CA ILE A 55 -0.38 -5.91 -9.00
C ILE A 55 -0.73 -6.61 -7.70
N ARG A 56 -0.58 -5.91 -6.58
CA ARG A 56 -1.17 -6.28 -5.29
C ARG A 56 -2.45 -5.49 -5.07
N CYS A 57 -3.50 -6.14 -4.58
CA CYS A 57 -4.77 -5.50 -4.28
C CYS A 57 -4.90 -5.28 -2.78
N LEU A 58 -5.22 -4.05 -2.38
CA LEU A 58 -5.57 -3.76 -1.00
C LEU A 58 -6.88 -4.46 -0.62
N ILE A 59 -6.90 -5.11 0.53
CA ILE A 59 -8.07 -5.79 1.07
C ILE A 59 -8.50 -5.08 2.35
N ARG A 60 -9.39 -4.12 2.21
CA ARG A 60 -9.95 -3.27 3.26
C ARG A 60 -11.33 -2.80 2.84
N HIS A 61 -12.38 -3.32 3.47
CA HIS A 61 -13.74 -3.08 2.97
C HIS A 61 -14.36 -1.75 3.44
N ARG A 62 -13.82 -1.12 4.50
CA ARG A 62 -14.31 0.14 5.05
C ARG A 62 -13.18 1.04 5.55
N PRO A 63 -13.38 2.37 5.63
CA PRO A 63 -12.46 3.26 6.36
C PRO A 63 -12.53 3.01 7.88
N GLY A 64 -11.67 3.70 8.63
CA GLY A 64 -11.53 3.55 10.08
C GLY A 64 -10.40 2.59 10.44
N ASP A 65 -10.58 1.85 11.52
CA ASP A 65 -9.62 0.88 12.02
C ASP A 65 -9.52 -0.40 11.15
N PHE A 66 -8.74 -1.36 11.62
CA PHE A 66 -8.53 -2.65 10.96
C PHE A 66 -9.03 -3.83 11.83
N LEU A 67 -9.80 -3.54 12.88
CA LEU A 67 -10.42 -4.55 13.72
C LEU A 67 -11.70 -5.05 13.05
N TYR A 68 -11.72 -6.30 12.65
CA TYR A 68 -12.80 -6.87 11.85
C TYR A 68 -13.59 -7.92 12.62
N SER A 69 -14.91 -7.89 12.46
CA SER A 69 -15.82 -8.95 12.91
C SER A 69 -15.66 -10.22 12.05
N PRO A 70 -16.17 -11.38 12.51
CA PRO A 70 -16.18 -12.60 11.69
C PRO A 70 -16.86 -12.43 10.32
N ASP A 71 -17.95 -11.67 10.25
CA ASP A 71 -18.65 -11.40 8.97
C ASP A 71 -17.82 -10.50 8.06
N GLU A 72 -17.12 -9.52 8.61
CA GLU A 72 -16.20 -8.68 7.85
C GLU A 72 -14.99 -9.49 7.33
N LEU A 73 -14.44 -10.39 8.12
CA LEU A 73 -13.37 -11.28 7.67
C LEU A 73 -13.82 -12.19 6.53
N GLU A 74 -15.04 -12.73 6.58
CA GLU A 74 -15.59 -13.51 5.47
C GLU A 74 -15.79 -12.65 4.22
N LEU A 75 -16.22 -11.39 4.37
CA LEU A 75 -16.31 -10.45 3.25
C LEU A 75 -14.93 -10.20 2.61
N LEU A 76 -13.89 -9.93 3.44
CA LEU A 76 -12.52 -9.73 2.96
C LEU A 76 -11.99 -10.98 2.23
N ARG A 77 -12.25 -12.18 2.76
CA ARG A 77 -11.91 -13.44 2.11
C ARG A 77 -12.54 -13.56 0.73
N ARG A 78 -13.82 -13.25 0.58
CA ARG A 78 -14.53 -13.27 -0.73
C ARG A 78 -13.95 -12.24 -1.70
N GLN A 79 -13.59 -11.05 -1.22
CA GLN A 79 -12.92 -10.04 -2.04
C GLN A 79 -11.56 -10.55 -2.57
N ILE A 80 -10.76 -11.22 -1.74
CA ILE A 80 -9.51 -11.87 -2.17
C ILE A 80 -9.79 -12.86 -3.31
N MET A 81 -10.74 -13.77 -3.13
CA MET A 81 -11.09 -14.77 -4.14
C MET A 81 -11.52 -14.14 -5.48
N THR A 82 -12.35 -13.08 -5.41
CA THR A 82 -12.81 -12.35 -6.61
C THR A 82 -11.66 -11.66 -7.34
N LEU A 83 -10.79 -10.98 -6.60
CA LEU A 83 -9.65 -10.27 -7.19
C LEU A 83 -8.58 -11.24 -7.70
N LYS A 84 -8.38 -12.38 -7.05
CA LYS A 84 -7.52 -13.45 -7.56
C LYS A 84 -8.00 -13.96 -8.92
N GLN A 85 -9.29 -14.22 -9.07
CA GLN A 85 -9.89 -14.62 -10.36
C GLN A 85 -9.81 -13.50 -11.41
N ALA A 86 -9.73 -12.23 -10.97
CA ALA A 86 -9.56 -11.09 -11.86
C ALA A 86 -8.10 -10.84 -12.28
N GLY A 87 -7.12 -11.58 -11.72
CA GLY A 87 -5.72 -11.52 -12.09
C GLY A 87 -4.80 -10.76 -11.12
N ALA A 88 -5.15 -10.67 -9.83
CA ALA A 88 -4.24 -10.13 -8.81
C ALA A 88 -3.04 -11.08 -8.59
N ASP A 89 -1.82 -10.52 -8.51
CA ASP A 89 -0.60 -11.29 -8.20
C ASP A 89 -0.38 -11.41 -6.69
N GLY A 90 -1.00 -10.54 -5.91
CA GLY A 90 -0.89 -10.56 -4.47
C GLY A 90 -1.90 -9.67 -3.77
N PHE A 91 -1.83 -9.66 -2.45
CA PHE A 91 -2.80 -8.98 -1.60
C PHE A 91 -2.12 -8.23 -0.47
N VAL A 92 -2.74 -7.12 -0.07
CA VAL A 92 -2.29 -6.28 1.04
C VAL A 92 -3.34 -6.36 2.13
N ILE A 93 -3.00 -6.98 3.25
CA ILE A 93 -3.93 -7.34 4.33
C ILE A 93 -3.36 -6.95 5.70
N GLY A 94 -4.20 -6.97 6.72
CA GLY A 94 -3.79 -6.83 8.12
C GLY A 94 -5.00 -6.74 9.02
N CYS A 95 -4.93 -7.44 10.15
CA CYS A 95 -5.99 -7.48 11.17
C CYS A 95 -5.32 -7.43 12.55
N PRO A 96 -5.41 -6.32 13.28
CA PRO A 96 -4.97 -6.26 14.67
C PRO A 96 -6.06 -6.81 15.62
N THR A 97 -5.65 -7.22 16.79
CA THR A 97 -6.53 -7.45 17.95
C THR A 97 -6.92 -6.12 18.61
N PRO A 98 -7.92 -6.09 19.50
CA PRO A 98 -8.26 -4.89 20.29
C PRO A 98 -7.09 -4.36 21.15
N TRP A 99 -6.08 -5.17 21.41
CA TRP A 99 -4.88 -4.79 22.18
C TRP A 99 -3.71 -4.34 21.31
N GLY A 100 -3.91 -4.23 19.99
CA GLY A 100 -2.88 -3.77 19.06
C GLY A 100 -1.84 -4.83 18.69
N GLU A 101 -2.11 -6.10 18.96
CA GLU A 101 -1.31 -7.23 18.46
C GLU A 101 -1.81 -7.67 17.09
N LEU A 102 -1.00 -8.38 16.30
CA LEU A 102 -1.47 -9.00 15.06
C LEU A 102 -2.42 -10.16 15.38
N ASP A 103 -3.65 -10.13 14.88
CA ASP A 103 -4.59 -11.24 14.97
C ASP A 103 -4.15 -12.37 14.01
N LYS A 104 -3.23 -13.24 14.50
CA LYS A 104 -2.67 -14.31 13.68
C LYS A 104 -3.71 -15.28 13.11
N PRO A 105 -4.74 -15.72 13.86
CA PRO A 105 -5.83 -16.52 13.30
C PRO A 105 -6.57 -15.84 12.15
N ALA A 106 -6.98 -14.56 12.34
CA ALA A 106 -7.68 -13.79 11.31
C ALA A 106 -6.80 -13.56 10.07
N VAL A 107 -5.55 -13.17 10.29
CA VAL A 107 -4.59 -12.95 9.19
C VAL A 107 -4.32 -14.26 8.45
N LYS A 108 -4.12 -15.38 9.16
CA LYS A 108 -3.93 -16.69 8.51
C LYS A 108 -5.13 -17.10 7.67
N TYR A 109 -6.35 -16.86 8.16
CA TYR A 109 -7.57 -17.13 7.42
C TYR A 109 -7.60 -16.39 6.05
N LEU A 110 -7.13 -15.14 6.02
CA LEU A 110 -7.01 -14.38 4.77
C LEU A 110 -5.84 -14.85 3.90
N ILE A 111 -4.69 -15.21 4.49
CA ILE A 111 -3.53 -15.77 3.75
C ILE A 111 -3.91 -17.07 3.04
N ASP A 112 -4.68 -17.93 3.69
CA ASP A 112 -5.14 -19.20 3.09
C ASP A 112 -6.00 -18.94 1.85
N ALA A 113 -6.81 -17.86 1.83
CA ALA A 113 -7.56 -17.43 0.65
C ALA A 113 -6.67 -16.89 -0.48
N CYS A 114 -5.51 -16.29 -0.14
CA CYS A 114 -4.54 -15.83 -1.14
C CYS A 114 -3.94 -16.99 -1.95
N GLY A 115 -3.89 -18.21 -1.37
CA GLY A 115 -3.56 -19.45 -2.08
C GLY A 115 -2.19 -19.38 -2.77
N GLY A 116 -1.15 -18.96 -2.06
CA GLY A 116 0.23 -18.87 -2.51
C GLY A 116 0.60 -17.60 -3.27
N SER A 117 -0.34 -16.67 -3.48
CA SER A 117 -0.03 -15.32 -3.99
C SER A 117 0.78 -14.53 -2.96
N GLY A 118 1.56 -13.53 -3.42
CA GLY A 118 2.33 -12.67 -2.51
C GLY A 118 1.45 -11.90 -1.52
N VAL A 119 1.94 -11.74 -0.28
CA VAL A 119 1.17 -11.07 0.79
C VAL A 119 1.98 -9.97 1.45
N THR A 120 1.43 -8.76 1.46
CA THR A 120 1.94 -7.61 2.21
C THR A 120 1.12 -7.40 3.48
N LEU A 121 1.79 -7.23 4.62
CA LEU A 121 1.17 -6.62 5.79
C LEU A 121 1.09 -5.10 5.55
N HIS A 122 -0.12 -4.55 5.59
CA HIS A 122 -0.31 -3.10 5.45
C HIS A 122 0.07 -2.32 6.72
N ARG A 123 -0.16 -1.02 6.72
CA ARG A 123 0.21 -0.10 7.81
C ARG A 123 -0.48 -0.33 9.16
N CYS A 124 -1.20 -1.44 9.38
CA CYS A 124 -1.67 -1.77 10.73
C CYS A 124 -0.50 -2.00 11.72
N ILE A 125 0.68 -2.35 11.24
CA ILE A 125 1.90 -2.37 12.04
C ILE A 125 2.21 -0.99 12.66
N ASP A 126 1.87 0.10 11.97
CA ASP A 126 2.15 1.47 12.45
C ASP A 126 1.28 1.89 13.63
N VAL A 127 0.17 1.18 13.86
CA VAL A 127 -0.75 1.37 15.00
C VAL A 127 -0.73 0.19 15.97
N SER A 128 0.22 -0.73 15.82
CA SER A 128 0.40 -1.85 16.75
C SER A 128 1.07 -1.44 18.05
N ALA A 129 0.81 -2.21 19.11
CA ALA A 129 1.41 -2.00 20.43
C ALA A 129 2.93 -2.23 20.41
N ASP A 130 3.41 -3.19 19.62
CA ASP A 130 4.84 -3.50 19.42
C ASP A 130 5.11 -3.82 17.94
N PRO A 131 5.67 -2.88 17.17
CA PRO A 131 5.95 -3.10 15.75
C PRO A 131 7.02 -4.18 15.50
N ARG A 132 7.94 -4.37 16.43
CA ARG A 132 8.92 -5.45 16.33
C ARG A 132 8.24 -6.81 16.44
N ARG A 133 7.34 -6.98 17.40
CA ARG A 133 6.58 -8.22 17.58
C ARG A 133 5.67 -8.47 16.37
N THR A 134 4.94 -7.46 15.91
CA THR A 134 4.08 -7.53 14.73
C THR A 134 4.86 -7.94 13.47
N TYR A 135 6.09 -7.43 13.30
CA TYR A 135 6.98 -7.83 12.19
C TYR A 135 7.36 -9.33 12.29
N LEU A 136 7.71 -9.82 13.48
CA LEU A 136 8.05 -11.23 13.69
C LEU A 136 6.84 -12.15 13.47
N ASP A 137 5.64 -11.71 13.87
CA ASP A 137 4.40 -12.45 13.61
C ASP A 137 4.08 -12.50 12.11
N ALA A 138 4.31 -11.42 11.36
CA ALA A 138 4.18 -11.40 9.91
C ALA A 138 5.18 -12.37 9.23
N MET A 139 6.41 -12.42 9.74
CA MET A 139 7.42 -13.38 9.27
C MET A 139 7.00 -14.83 9.55
N GLU A 140 6.51 -15.13 10.76
CA GLU A 140 6.01 -16.46 11.15
C GLU A 140 4.84 -16.91 10.25
N LEU A 141 3.98 -15.97 9.85
CA LEU A 141 2.85 -16.22 8.96
C LEU A 141 3.24 -16.35 7.48
N GLY A 142 4.53 -16.19 7.13
CA GLY A 142 5.02 -16.33 5.77
C GLY A 142 4.68 -15.15 4.85
N MET A 143 4.42 -13.97 5.38
CA MET A 143 4.27 -12.76 4.58
C MET A 143 5.61 -12.38 3.93
N ASP A 144 5.58 -11.83 2.73
CA ASP A 144 6.80 -11.47 2.00
C ASP A 144 7.18 -9.99 2.12
N THR A 145 6.25 -9.13 2.50
CA THR A 145 6.45 -7.67 2.60
C THR A 145 5.71 -7.11 3.81
N VAL A 146 6.30 -6.11 4.47
CA VAL A 146 5.66 -5.31 5.52
C VAL A 146 5.77 -3.84 5.14
N LEU A 147 4.63 -3.18 4.91
CA LEU A 147 4.54 -1.74 4.62
C LEU A 147 4.45 -0.94 5.92
N THR A 148 5.35 0.00 6.12
CA THR A 148 5.39 0.80 7.36
C THR A 148 5.86 2.23 7.13
N SER A 149 5.38 3.16 7.96
CA SER A 149 5.95 4.49 8.14
C SER A 149 6.88 4.59 9.37
N GLY A 150 7.13 3.45 10.03
CA GLY A 150 7.90 3.42 11.28
C GLY A 150 7.12 3.92 12.49
N CYS A 151 5.81 3.70 12.52
CA CYS A 151 4.88 4.13 13.58
C CYS A 151 4.82 5.66 13.77
N ALA A 152 5.06 6.41 12.68
CA ALA A 152 5.02 7.87 12.66
C ALA A 152 4.06 8.38 11.57
N SER A 153 3.77 9.67 11.57
CA SER A 153 2.90 10.31 10.58
C SER A 153 3.47 10.20 9.17
N CYS A 154 4.80 10.23 9.04
CA CYS A 154 5.53 9.99 7.80
C CYS A 154 6.79 9.14 8.05
N CYS A 155 7.30 8.49 7.02
CA CYS A 155 8.47 7.63 7.13
C CYS A 155 9.75 8.38 7.53
N ALA A 156 9.86 9.67 7.20
CA ALA A 156 11.02 10.48 7.58
C ALA A 156 11.15 10.63 9.10
N ASP A 157 10.02 10.72 9.80
CA ASP A 157 9.96 10.80 11.27
C ASP A 157 10.10 9.41 11.92
N GLY A 158 9.67 8.35 11.22
CA GLY A 158 9.75 6.96 11.66
C GLY A 158 11.07 6.25 11.32
N MET A 159 12.07 6.96 10.84
CA MET A 159 13.30 6.36 10.29
C MET A 159 14.02 5.41 11.28
N GLU A 160 14.09 5.74 12.55
CA GLU A 160 14.75 4.90 13.56
C GLU A 160 14.03 3.55 13.76
N THR A 161 12.70 3.55 13.75
CA THR A 161 11.91 2.31 13.81
C THR A 161 12.11 1.49 12.53
N ILE A 162 12.05 2.13 11.37
CA ILE A 162 12.28 1.49 10.07
C ILE A 162 13.67 0.86 10.02
N LYS A 163 14.71 1.55 10.50
CA LYS A 163 16.08 1.04 10.58
C LYS A 163 16.18 -0.23 11.43
N LYS A 164 15.49 -0.27 12.58
CA LYS A 164 15.44 -1.46 13.44
C LYS A 164 14.75 -2.64 12.73
N LEU A 165 13.64 -2.39 12.03
CA LEU A 165 12.92 -3.43 11.26
C LEU A 165 13.77 -3.94 10.08
N ILE A 166 14.47 -3.06 9.36
CA ILE A 166 15.41 -3.44 8.29
C ILE A 166 16.56 -4.28 8.85
N SER A 167 17.14 -3.89 9.99
CA SER A 167 18.19 -4.68 10.64
C SER A 167 17.68 -6.07 11.05
N LEU A 168 16.43 -6.16 11.50
CA LEU A 168 15.80 -7.44 11.83
C LEU A 168 15.58 -8.31 10.58
N ARG A 169 15.11 -7.72 9.47
CA ARG A 169 15.03 -8.38 8.16
C ARG A 169 16.38 -8.96 7.73
N ASP A 170 17.42 -8.14 7.80
CA ASP A 170 18.77 -8.51 7.32
C ASP A 170 19.38 -9.63 8.16
N SER A 171 19.09 -9.67 9.46
CA SER A 171 19.62 -10.70 10.38
C SER A 171 18.81 -12.00 10.37
N ALA A 172 17.50 -11.95 10.18
CA ALA A 172 16.60 -13.10 10.29
C ALA A 172 16.12 -13.66 8.94
N GLY A 173 16.38 -12.97 7.82
CA GLY A 173 15.86 -13.36 6.50
C GLY A 173 14.33 -13.17 6.39
N GLY A 174 13.77 -12.18 7.09
CA GLY A 174 12.34 -11.91 7.16
C GLY A 174 11.76 -11.18 5.95
N PRO A 175 10.46 -10.82 6.01
CA PRO A 175 9.75 -10.09 4.95
C PRO A 175 10.42 -8.76 4.62
N GLU A 176 10.31 -8.33 3.36
CA GLU A 176 10.86 -7.05 2.92
C GLU A 176 10.18 -5.89 3.65
N VAL A 177 10.97 -4.96 4.18
CA VAL A 177 10.46 -3.74 4.81
C VAL A 177 10.25 -2.70 3.72
N MET A 178 8.99 -2.44 3.39
CA MET A 178 8.60 -1.44 2.40
C MET A 178 8.25 -0.13 3.09
N ILE A 179 8.98 0.92 2.74
CA ILE A 179 8.90 2.24 3.36
C ILE A 179 7.78 3.03 2.69
N GLY A 180 6.79 3.47 3.47
CA GLY A 180 5.64 4.24 2.98
C GLY A 180 5.30 5.46 3.84
N ALA A 181 4.33 6.23 3.38
CA ALA A 181 3.89 7.51 3.94
C ALA A 181 4.91 8.66 3.77
N GLY A 182 4.61 9.55 2.83
CA GLY A 182 5.43 10.74 2.55
C GLY A 182 6.71 10.45 1.75
N VAL A 183 6.75 9.32 1.03
CA VAL A 183 7.87 8.99 0.14
C VAL A 183 7.91 9.95 -1.04
N SER A 184 9.11 10.46 -1.32
CA SER A 184 9.45 11.34 -2.45
C SER A 184 10.87 11.01 -2.94
N PRO A 185 11.31 11.51 -4.10
CA PRO A 185 12.68 11.28 -4.56
C PRO A 185 13.75 11.67 -3.54
N SER A 186 13.58 12.80 -2.84
CA SER A 186 14.51 13.26 -1.81
C SER A 186 14.50 12.35 -0.56
N VAL A 187 13.33 11.83 -0.18
CA VAL A 187 13.19 10.87 0.91
C VAL A 187 13.86 9.55 0.55
N ILE A 188 13.67 9.03 -0.66
CA ILE A 188 14.36 7.82 -1.14
C ILE A 188 15.89 8.01 -1.05
N ALA A 189 16.41 9.10 -1.60
CA ALA A 189 17.85 9.39 -1.55
C ALA A 189 18.38 9.49 -0.12
N ARG A 190 17.60 10.11 0.80
CA ARG A 190 17.95 10.17 2.22
C ARG A 190 18.03 8.78 2.86
N PHE A 191 16.98 7.95 2.68
CA PHE A 191 16.94 6.59 3.23
C PHE A 191 18.10 5.74 2.71
N ARG A 192 18.39 5.78 1.42
CA ARG A 192 19.51 5.01 0.83
C ARG A 192 20.86 5.42 1.36
N ARG A 193 21.05 6.71 1.65
CA ARG A 193 22.29 7.21 2.27
C ARG A 193 22.41 6.78 3.74
N GLU A 194 21.32 6.85 4.53
CA GLU A 194 21.31 6.56 5.96
C GLU A 194 21.14 5.07 6.29
N ILE A 195 20.46 4.33 5.40
CA ILE A 195 20.18 2.90 5.51
C ILE A 195 20.44 2.25 4.14
N PRO A 196 21.69 1.91 3.78
CA PRO A 196 22.02 1.41 2.44
C PRO A 196 21.26 0.14 2.01
N SER A 197 20.76 -0.65 2.97
CA SER A 197 19.93 -1.83 2.71
C SER A 197 18.43 -1.52 2.53
N ALA A 198 17.99 -0.24 2.63
CA ALA A 198 16.65 0.19 2.27
C ALA A 198 16.50 0.14 0.74
N ARG A 199 15.55 -0.69 0.25
CA ARG A 199 15.41 -0.97 -1.19
C ARG A 199 13.96 -1.05 -1.67
N ALA A 200 12.97 -0.99 -0.77
CA ALA A 200 11.57 -1.06 -1.11
C ALA A 200 10.84 0.20 -0.64
N PHE A 201 10.18 0.90 -1.57
CA PHE A 201 9.50 2.16 -1.30
C PHE A 201 8.10 2.15 -1.91
N HIS A 202 7.15 2.71 -1.18
CA HIS A 202 5.74 2.82 -1.56
C HIS A 202 5.30 4.28 -1.58
N MET A 203 4.70 4.74 -2.66
CA MET A 203 4.18 6.11 -2.78
C MET A 203 2.99 6.18 -3.73
N SER A 204 2.23 7.28 -3.68
CA SER A 204 1.15 7.56 -4.63
C SER A 204 1.62 8.38 -5.84
N GLY A 205 2.65 9.20 -5.68
CA GLY A 205 3.10 10.14 -6.72
C GLY A 205 2.02 11.09 -7.21
N LYS A 206 0.99 11.35 -6.39
CA LYS A 206 -0.22 12.07 -6.79
C LYS A 206 -0.04 13.58 -6.86
N ILE A 207 -0.72 14.18 -7.82
CA ILE A 207 -0.94 15.62 -7.97
C ILE A 207 -2.44 15.91 -8.01
N ASN A 208 -2.81 17.17 -7.79
CA ASN A 208 -4.17 17.64 -7.93
C ASN A 208 -4.38 18.20 -9.34
N ILE A 209 -5.33 17.64 -10.08
CA ILE A 209 -5.71 18.08 -11.42
C ILE A 209 -7.05 18.80 -11.33
N PRO A 210 -7.17 20.03 -11.86
CA PRO A 210 -8.45 20.74 -11.89
C PRO A 210 -9.53 19.92 -12.60
N SER A 211 -10.73 19.88 -12.02
CA SER A 211 -11.90 19.29 -12.67
C SER A 211 -12.24 20.03 -13.98
N GLY A 212 -12.58 19.28 -15.01
CA GLY A 212 -13.10 19.83 -16.26
C GLY A 212 -14.55 20.36 -16.18
N MET A 213 -15.23 20.26 -15.03
CA MET A 213 -16.57 20.80 -14.87
C MET A 213 -16.57 22.33 -14.90
N LEU A 214 -17.34 22.91 -15.81
CA LEU A 214 -17.50 24.36 -15.95
C LEU A 214 -18.50 24.92 -14.93
N TYR A 215 -19.63 24.20 -14.72
CA TYR A 215 -20.61 24.57 -13.72
C TYR A 215 -20.20 24.03 -12.35
N ARG A 216 -20.18 24.89 -11.35
CA ARG A 216 -19.88 24.52 -9.95
C ARG A 216 -20.98 25.07 -9.05
N ARG A 217 -21.55 24.21 -8.19
CA ARG A 217 -22.51 24.63 -7.17
C ARG A 217 -21.78 24.73 -5.84
N GLU A 218 -21.75 25.93 -5.28
CA GLU A 218 -21.16 26.16 -3.96
C GLU A 218 -22.07 25.68 -2.83
N GLY A 219 -21.50 25.34 -1.68
CA GLY A 219 -22.21 24.98 -0.45
C GLY A 219 -22.91 23.63 -0.46
N VAL A 220 -22.63 22.75 -1.44
CA VAL A 220 -23.18 21.37 -1.51
C VAL A 220 -22.04 20.37 -1.52
N PRO A 221 -21.51 19.99 -0.35
CA PRO A 221 -20.44 18.99 -0.27
C PRO A 221 -21.01 17.60 -0.58
N MET A 222 -20.26 16.82 -1.37
CA MET A 222 -20.63 15.44 -1.73
C MET A 222 -19.78 14.40 -0.96
N GLY A 223 -18.68 14.81 -0.34
CA GLY A 223 -17.73 13.93 0.33
C GLY A 223 -17.36 14.39 1.74
N LEU A 224 -16.18 13.99 2.18
CA LEU A 224 -15.64 14.35 3.50
C LEU A 224 -15.42 15.86 3.62
N PRO A 225 -15.67 16.46 4.80
CA PRO A 225 -15.35 17.86 5.04
C PRO A 225 -13.88 18.18 4.72
N GLY A 226 -13.65 19.22 3.93
CA GLY A 226 -12.30 19.63 3.51
C GLY A 226 -11.73 18.87 2.29
N LEU A 227 -12.46 17.93 1.73
CA LEU A 227 -12.11 17.31 0.44
C LEU A 227 -12.45 18.33 -0.68
N ASP A 228 -11.46 18.66 -1.50
CA ASP A 228 -11.67 19.52 -2.67
C ASP A 228 -12.23 18.68 -3.83
N GLU A 229 -13.52 18.83 -4.08
CA GLU A 229 -14.26 18.09 -5.14
C GLU A 229 -13.96 18.61 -6.54
N TRP A 230 -13.30 19.76 -6.65
CA TRP A 230 -12.95 20.38 -7.92
C TRP A 230 -11.51 20.10 -8.36
N HIS A 231 -10.81 19.27 -7.59
CA HIS A 231 -9.51 18.74 -7.94
C HIS A 231 -9.51 17.21 -7.83
N ILE A 232 -9.08 16.56 -8.89
CA ILE A 232 -8.97 15.11 -8.96
C ILE A 232 -7.55 14.72 -8.64
N GLN A 233 -7.37 13.87 -7.64
CA GLN A 233 -6.04 13.31 -7.33
C GLN A 233 -5.66 12.25 -8.35
N GLN A 234 -4.51 12.42 -8.97
CA GLN A 234 -4.03 11.52 -10.01
C GLN A 234 -2.51 11.34 -9.89
N THR A 235 -2.01 10.12 -10.09
CA THR A 235 -0.58 9.86 -10.15
C THR A 235 0.05 10.61 -11.32
N ALA A 236 1.18 11.28 -11.10
CA ALA A 236 1.96 11.95 -12.13
C ALA A 236 3.11 11.04 -12.59
N GLU A 237 3.24 10.84 -13.89
CA GLU A 237 4.32 10.05 -14.50
C GLU A 237 5.70 10.58 -14.09
N ASP A 238 5.91 11.90 -14.20
CA ASP A 238 7.19 12.54 -13.84
C ASP A 238 7.58 12.34 -12.38
N ALA A 239 6.60 12.32 -11.46
CA ALA A 239 6.85 12.07 -10.04
C ALA A 239 7.34 10.63 -9.81
N VAL A 240 6.73 9.67 -10.51
CA VAL A 240 7.14 8.26 -10.46
C VAL A 240 8.53 8.09 -11.09
N ALA A 241 8.76 8.68 -12.26
CA ALA A 241 10.05 8.61 -12.95
C ALA A 241 11.18 9.24 -12.10
N ALA A 242 10.91 10.34 -11.40
CA ALA A 242 11.89 10.95 -10.50
C ALA A 242 12.21 10.06 -9.30
N ALA A 243 11.18 9.42 -8.71
CA ALA A 243 11.36 8.46 -7.62
C ALA A 243 12.14 7.22 -8.08
N ARG A 244 11.84 6.72 -9.29
CA ARG A 244 12.56 5.61 -9.90
C ARG A 244 14.04 5.93 -10.06
N ARG A 245 14.38 7.08 -10.64
CA ARG A 245 15.79 7.51 -10.76
C ARG A 245 16.50 7.62 -9.40
N ALA A 246 15.82 8.17 -8.39
CA ALA A 246 16.41 8.27 -7.04
C ALA A 246 16.64 6.91 -6.37
N LEU A 247 15.87 5.89 -6.76
CA LEU A 247 16.01 4.52 -6.26
C LEU A 247 17.12 3.75 -6.98
N ASP A 248 17.40 4.05 -8.24
CA ASP A 248 18.41 3.35 -9.05
C ASP A 248 19.83 3.92 -8.89
N LEU A 249 19.98 5.09 -8.23
CA LEU A 249 21.27 5.68 -7.83
C LEU A 249 21.88 4.96 -6.61
#